data_d5a540e6faaa8e1a672d260da0a87b30
#
_entry.id   d5a540e6faaa8e1a672d260da0a87b30
#
_cell.length_a   1.000
_cell.length_b   1.000
_cell.length_c   1.000
_cell.angle_alpha   90.00
_cell.angle_beta   90.00
_cell.angle_gamma   90.00
#
_symmetry.space_group_name_H-M   'P 1'
#
loop_
_entity.id
_entity.type
_entity.pdbx_description
1 polymer ?
#
loop_
_entity_poly.entity_id
_entity_poly.type
_entity_poly.pdbx_seq_one_letter_code
_entity_poly.pdbx_strand_id
1 'polypeptide(L)'
;MWGLVQDGSITKIINKPRGMVIGDVRYSRKIFELWSKAELEAKGIYEVVFDNSNKKDEQWYINTNQSFAFAGGKITASNGSATPKKHADTLWTSQDKTDGKIPDGKDVGDVAVEGLKTKLIRTVKQQAAGILQDTDWYITRKADAGTAVPSSITTHRAAVRTKAAEQETAITNAADTPALETLYTYVNTAEEGDPPVMERPLGELPRLES
;
A
#
# COMPACT_ATOMS: atom_id res chain seq x y z
N MET A 1 -9.44 10.67 19.24
CA MET A 1 -8.81 11.98 18.92
C MET A 1 -9.84 13.07 19.19
N TRP A 2 -9.42 14.23 19.69
CA TRP A 2 -10.31 15.36 19.98
C TRP A 2 -9.69 16.66 19.44
N GLY A 3 -10.47 17.72 19.37
CA GLY A 3 -10.00 19.06 19.07
C GLY A 3 -10.64 20.07 20.03
N LEU A 4 -9.85 21.08 20.37
CA LEU A 4 -10.33 22.24 21.10
C LEU A 4 -10.77 23.31 20.11
N VAL A 5 -12.00 23.76 20.24
CA VAL A 5 -12.60 24.83 19.45
C VAL A 5 -12.84 26.03 20.35
N GLN A 6 -12.36 27.18 19.96
CA GLN A 6 -12.59 28.46 20.61
C GLN A 6 -12.99 29.49 19.56
N ASP A 7 -14.00 30.26 19.82
CA ASP A 7 -14.54 31.27 18.90
C ASP A 7 -14.82 30.71 17.47
N GLY A 8 -15.37 29.48 17.42
CA GLY A 8 -15.70 28.80 16.16
C GLY A 8 -14.50 28.25 15.37
N SER A 9 -13.29 28.36 15.91
CA SER A 9 -12.06 27.91 15.23
C SER A 9 -11.37 26.81 16.03
N ILE A 10 -10.78 25.84 15.33
CA ILE A 10 -9.97 24.78 15.95
C ILE A 10 -8.63 25.38 16.38
N THR A 11 -8.43 25.46 17.68
CA THR A 11 -7.18 26.01 18.25
C THR A 11 -6.13 24.93 18.55
N LYS A 12 -6.58 23.66 18.73
CA LYS A 12 -5.68 22.56 19.07
C LYS A 12 -6.27 21.22 18.72
N ILE A 13 -5.43 20.33 18.13
CA ILE A 13 -5.75 18.90 17.97
C ILE A 13 -5.10 18.11 19.11
N ILE A 14 -5.87 17.21 19.70
CA ILE A 14 -5.53 16.40 20.86
C ILE A 14 -5.53 14.93 20.46
N ASN A 15 -4.36 14.42 20.09
CA ASN A 15 -4.21 13.05 19.59
C ASN A 15 -4.42 12.00 20.69
N LYS A 16 -4.03 12.31 21.92
CA LYS A 16 -4.19 11.44 23.09
C LYS A 16 -4.64 12.25 24.30
N PRO A 17 -5.47 11.67 25.21
CA PRO A 17 -5.85 12.31 26.46
C PRO A 17 -4.65 12.84 27.23
N ARG A 18 -4.67 14.13 27.54
CA ARG A 18 -3.64 14.81 28.34
C ARG A 18 -4.25 15.96 29.12
N GLY A 19 -3.58 16.37 30.20
CA GLY A 19 -3.96 17.59 30.92
C GLY A 19 -3.81 18.80 30.01
N MET A 20 -4.72 19.77 30.13
CA MET A 20 -4.75 20.97 29.28
C MET A 20 -5.30 22.17 30.06
N VAL A 21 -5.04 23.34 29.54
CA VAL A 21 -5.62 24.59 30.04
C VAL A 21 -6.64 25.06 29.03
N ILE A 22 -7.82 25.45 29.48
CA ILE A 22 -8.89 26.04 28.67
C ILE A 22 -9.32 27.35 29.38
N GLY A 23 -9.09 28.49 28.74
CA GLY A 23 -9.12 29.75 29.43
C GLY A 23 -8.09 29.78 30.56
N ASP A 24 -8.52 30.16 31.75
CA ASP A 24 -7.64 30.21 32.94
C ASP A 24 -7.70 28.94 33.81
N VAL A 25 -8.44 27.91 33.37
CA VAL A 25 -8.68 26.70 34.14
C VAL A 25 -7.85 25.53 33.63
N ARG A 26 -7.13 24.91 34.57
CA ARG A 26 -6.35 23.69 34.29
C ARG A 26 -7.20 22.44 34.51
N TYR A 27 -7.30 21.62 33.49
CA TYR A 27 -8.02 20.34 33.50
C TYR A 27 -7.07 19.16 33.48
N SER A 28 -7.38 18.14 34.29
CA SER A 28 -6.68 16.86 34.28
C SER A 28 -7.02 16.08 33.02
N ARG A 29 -6.14 15.14 32.61
CA ARG A 29 -6.43 14.18 31.52
C ARG A 29 -7.71 13.35 31.75
N LYS A 30 -8.11 13.19 33.02
CA LYS A 30 -9.28 12.39 33.42
C LYS A 30 -10.60 12.92 32.86
N ILE A 31 -10.67 14.18 32.41
CA ILE A 31 -11.88 14.70 31.76
C ILE A 31 -12.27 13.87 30.53
N PHE A 32 -11.33 13.32 29.78
CA PHE A 32 -11.59 12.47 28.61
C PHE A 32 -12.10 11.07 28.95
N GLU A 33 -12.02 10.67 30.21
CA GLU A 33 -12.45 9.37 30.72
C GLU A 33 -13.77 9.49 31.52
N LEU A 34 -13.95 10.61 32.21
CA LEU A 34 -15.04 10.79 33.18
C LEU A 34 -16.19 11.67 32.66
N TRP A 35 -15.90 12.59 31.76
CA TRP A 35 -16.91 13.51 31.27
C TRP A 35 -17.67 12.89 30.08
N SER A 36 -18.97 13.18 30.07
CA SER A 36 -19.80 12.89 28.92
C SER A 36 -19.41 13.73 27.71
N LYS A 37 -19.83 13.31 26.53
CA LYS A 37 -19.65 14.07 25.29
C LYS A 37 -20.15 15.51 25.44
N ALA A 38 -21.35 15.69 26.03
CA ALA A 38 -21.94 17.02 26.21
C ALA A 38 -21.09 17.93 27.14
N GLU A 39 -20.51 17.38 28.21
CA GLU A 39 -19.64 18.13 29.12
C GLU A 39 -18.33 18.54 28.43
N LEU A 40 -17.74 17.68 27.60
CA LEU A 40 -16.59 18.01 26.78
C LEU A 40 -16.90 19.11 25.77
N GLU A 41 -18.02 18.97 25.04
CA GLU A 41 -18.48 19.95 24.05
C GLU A 41 -18.80 21.30 24.69
N ALA A 42 -19.37 21.32 25.90
CA ALA A 42 -19.61 22.57 26.64
C ALA A 42 -18.31 23.31 27.01
N LYS A 43 -17.16 22.65 26.95
CA LYS A 43 -15.82 23.25 27.11
C LYS A 43 -15.09 23.45 25.77
N GLY A 44 -15.79 23.28 24.66
CA GLY A 44 -15.22 23.40 23.33
C GLY A 44 -14.37 22.19 22.90
N ILE A 45 -14.46 21.07 23.61
CA ILE A 45 -13.72 19.84 23.25
C ILE A 45 -14.65 18.94 22.43
N TYR A 46 -14.35 18.77 21.16
CA TYR A 46 -15.14 17.95 20.24
C TYR A 46 -14.36 16.71 19.81
N GLU A 47 -15.06 15.59 19.67
CA GLU A 47 -14.50 14.40 19.07
C GLU A 47 -14.23 14.61 17.57
N VAL A 48 -13.10 14.08 17.09
CA VAL A 48 -12.75 14.14 15.67
C VAL A 48 -13.34 12.94 14.97
N VAL A 49 -14.17 13.18 13.97
CA VAL A 49 -14.70 12.19 13.05
C VAL A 49 -13.82 12.16 11.81
N PHE A 50 -13.47 10.94 11.33
CA PHE A 50 -12.62 10.79 10.14
C PHE A 50 -13.49 10.62 8.89
N ASP A 51 -13.28 11.49 7.93
CA ASP A 51 -13.77 11.32 6.56
C ASP A 51 -12.66 10.71 5.70
N ASN A 52 -12.84 9.45 5.36
CA ASN A 52 -11.90 8.67 4.56
C ASN A 52 -12.28 8.61 3.07
N SER A 53 -13.24 9.42 2.60
CA SER A 53 -13.71 9.40 1.20
C SER A 53 -12.59 9.60 0.18
N ASN A 54 -11.59 10.43 0.51
CA ASN A 54 -10.41 10.70 -0.32
C ASN A 54 -9.22 9.78 -0.03
N LYS A 55 -9.34 8.91 0.99
CA LYS A 55 -8.25 7.98 1.32
C LYS A 55 -8.21 6.85 0.30
N LYS A 56 -7.04 6.61 -0.28
CA LYS A 56 -6.77 5.51 -1.20
C LYS A 56 -5.81 4.50 -0.57
N ASP A 57 -5.73 3.32 -1.18
CA ASP A 57 -4.84 2.24 -0.74
C ASP A 57 -3.38 2.72 -0.71
N GLU A 58 -2.76 2.58 0.46
CA GLU A 58 -1.37 2.99 0.69
C GLU A 58 -0.35 2.11 -0.04
N GLN A 59 -0.75 0.99 -0.61
CA GLN A 59 0.09 0.23 -1.54
C GLN A 59 0.42 1.09 -2.77
N TRP A 60 -0.55 1.83 -3.30
CA TRP A 60 -0.47 2.55 -4.57
C TRP A 60 -0.33 4.06 -4.42
N TYR A 61 -0.83 4.62 -3.31
CA TYR A 61 -0.94 6.07 -3.12
C TYR A 61 -0.26 6.55 -1.84
N ILE A 62 0.06 7.83 -1.84
CA ILE A 62 0.46 8.57 -0.66
C ILE A 62 -0.74 9.44 -0.25
N ASN A 63 -1.31 9.12 0.91
CA ASN A 63 -2.37 9.91 1.52
C ASN A 63 -1.71 11.06 2.30
N THR A 64 -1.94 12.29 1.86
CA THR A 64 -1.31 13.48 2.43
C THR A 64 -2.35 14.52 2.80
N ASN A 65 -1.88 15.60 3.46
CA ASN A 65 -2.65 16.82 3.71
C ASN A 65 -3.92 16.56 4.51
N GLN A 66 -3.80 15.87 5.66
CA GLN A 66 -4.91 15.79 6.59
C GLN A 66 -5.26 17.19 7.08
N SER A 67 -6.49 17.60 6.83
CA SER A 67 -7.06 18.86 7.28
C SER A 67 -8.15 18.60 8.33
N PHE A 68 -8.40 19.61 9.15
CA PHE A 68 -9.44 19.56 10.17
C PHE A 68 -10.38 20.75 9.96
N ALA A 69 -11.67 20.47 9.92
CA ALA A 69 -12.71 21.48 9.79
C ALA A 69 -13.74 21.34 10.92
N PHE A 70 -14.15 22.44 11.53
CA PHE A 70 -15.23 22.48 12.50
C PHE A 70 -16.48 23.04 11.85
N ALA A 71 -17.54 22.24 11.80
CA ALA A 71 -18.83 22.65 11.28
C ALA A 71 -19.95 21.80 11.92
N GLY A 72 -21.11 22.41 12.15
CA GLY A 72 -22.29 21.70 12.68
C GLY A 72 -22.04 21.00 14.02
N GLY A 73 -21.21 21.55 14.90
CA GLY A 73 -20.91 20.98 16.22
C GLY A 73 -20.02 19.73 16.19
N LYS A 74 -19.25 19.51 15.11
CA LYS A 74 -18.27 18.40 15.01
C LYS A 74 -17.00 18.84 14.31
N ILE A 75 -15.90 18.17 14.63
CA ILE A 75 -14.65 18.30 13.90
C ILE A 75 -14.55 17.12 12.92
N THR A 76 -14.35 17.42 11.65
CA THR A 76 -14.10 16.41 10.62
C THR A 76 -12.62 16.49 10.21
N ALA A 77 -11.92 15.36 10.29
CA ALA A 77 -10.59 15.18 9.70
C ALA A 77 -10.74 14.52 8.35
N SER A 78 -10.26 15.15 7.30
CA SER A 78 -10.28 14.62 5.94
C SER A 78 -8.90 14.65 5.31
N ASN A 79 -8.64 13.71 4.41
CA ASN A 79 -7.41 13.72 3.61
C ASN A 79 -7.66 14.55 2.35
N GLY A 80 -6.62 15.23 1.87
CA GLY A 80 -6.59 15.79 0.53
C GLY A 80 -6.55 14.69 -0.54
N SER A 81 -6.46 15.09 -1.81
CA SER A 81 -6.32 14.14 -2.91
C SER A 81 -5.08 13.28 -2.73
N ALA A 82 -5.24 11.97 -2.82
CA ALA A 82 -4.13 11.04 -2.72
C ALA A 82 -3.22 11.14 -3.96
N THR A 83 -1.91 11.13 -3.74
CA THR A 83 -0.92 11.21 -4.82
C THR A 83 -0.46 9.80 -5.21
N PRO A 84 -0.53 9.41 -6.48
CA PRO A 84 0.00 8.14 -6.94
C PRO A 84 1.50 8.02 -6.64
N LYS A 85 1.95 6.88 -6.13
CA LYS A 85 3.38 6.57 -6.02
C LYS A 85 4.00 6.46 -7.41
N LYS A 86 5.28 6.73 -7.55
CA LYS A 86 5.97 6.58 -8.84
C LYS A 86 5.95 5.12 -9.29
N HIS A 87 5.42 4.86 -10.48
CA HIS A 87 5.39 3.51 -11.07
C HIS A 87 6.73 3.13 -11.69
N ALA A 88 7.41 4.08 -12.34
CA ALA A 88 8.75 3.88 -12.92
C ALA A 88 9.85 4.23 -11.93
N ASP A 89 11.02 3.66 -12.12
CA ASP A 89 12.22 4.00 -11.37
C ASP A 89 12.61 5.47 -11.58
N THR A 90 13.17 6.07 -10.55
CA THR A 90 13.84 7.35 -10.65
C THR A 90 15.33 7.07 -10.84
N LEU A 91 15.91 7.63 -11.89
CA LEU A 91 17.32 7.43 -12.20
C LEU A 91 18.14 8.62 -11.72
N TRP A 92 19.43 8.41 -11.43
CA TRP A 92 20.39 9.47 -11.20
C TRP A 92 20.59 10.30 -12.45
N THR A 93 20.56 11.60 -12.29
CA THR A 93 20.71 12.59 -13.39
C THR A 93 22.10 13.19 -13.44
N SER A 94 22.43 13.84 -14.55
CA SER A 94 23.67 14.61 -14.66
C SER A 94 23.73 15.76 -13.65
N GLN A 95 22.57 16.34 -13.27
CA GLN A 95 22.51 17.36 -12.24
C GLN A 95 22.85 16.80 -10.87
N ASP A 96 22.37 15.57 -10.55
CA ASP A 96 22.70 14.89 -9.28
C ASP A 96 24.20 14.59 -9.18
N LYS A 97 24.85 14.29 -10.31
CA LYS A 97 26.32 14.13 -10.39
C LYS A 97 27.04 15.45 -10.10
N THR A 98 26.58 16.54 -10.69
CA THR A 98 27.12 17.88 -10.46
C THR A 98 26.95 18.32 -9.01
N ASP A 99 25.80 17.99 -8.41
CA ASP A 99 25.47 18.31 -7.02
C ASP A 99 26.16 17.40 -5.99
N GLY A 100 26.91 16.40 -6.43
CA GLY A 100 27.60 15.43 -5.56
C GLY A 100 26.65 14.51 -4.79
N LYS A 101 25.43 14.25 -5.33
CA LYS A 101 24.41 13.43 -4.68
C LYS A 101 24.51 11.94 -5.00
N ILE A 102 25.26 11.58 -6.06
CA ILE A 102 25.40 10.19 -6.49
C ILE A 102 26.37 9.46 -5.55
N PRO A 103 25.96 8.35 -4.91
CA PRO A 103 26.84 7.58 -4.03
C PRO A 103 27.99 6.94 -4.79
N ASP A 104 29.08 6.61 -4.08
CA ASP A 104 30.19 5.86 -4.62
C ASP A 104 29.75 4.54 -5.25
N GLY A 105 30.28 4.23 -6.45
CA GLY A 105 29.94 3.03 -7.20
C GLY A 105 28.62 3.10 -7.99
N LYS A 106 27.99 4.28 -8.04
CA LYS A 106 26.82 4.59 -8.89
C LYS A 106 27.19 5.66 -9.90
N ASP A 107 26.43 5.70 -11.02
CA ASP A 107 26.60 6.73 -12.05
C ASP A 107 25.24 7.24 -12.56
N VAL A 108 25.29 8.23 -13.42
CA VAL A 108 24.13 8.76 -14.15
C VAL A 108 23.45 7.64 -14.94
N GLY A 109 22.13 7.54 -14.79
CA GLY A 109 21.34 6.47 -15.40
C GLY A 109 21.13 5.24 -14.51
N ASP A 110 21.87 5.09 -13.42
CA ASP A 110 21.57 4.07 -12.41
C ASP A 110 20.30 4.41 -11.62
N VAL A 111 19.65 3.39 -11.07
CA VAL A 111 18.45 3.56 -10.26
C VAL A 111 18.80 4.26 -8.94
N ALA A 112 18.25 5.45 -8.77
CA ALA A 112 18.30 6.23 -7.53
C ALA A 112 17.22 5.77 -6.54
N VAL A 113 15.98 5.61 -7.04
CA VAL A 113 14.84 5.14 -6.25
C VAL A 113 14.02 4.18 -7.11
N GLU A 114 13.81 2.97 -6.61
CA GLU A 114 12.96 1.98 -7.28
C GLU A 114 11.50 2.41 -7.29
N GLY A 115 10.88 2.33 -8.46
CA GLY A 115 9.46 2.50 -8.65
C GLY A 115 8.65 1.26 -8.25
N LEU A 116 7.33 1.36 -8.42
CA LEU A 116 6.44 0.23 -8.13
C LEU A 116 6.69 -0.95 -9.06
N LYS A 117 6.93 -0.72 -10.35
CA LYS A 117 7.16 -1.81 -11.32
C LYS A 117 8.30 -2.72 -10.92
N THR A 118 9.46 -2.14 -10.62
CA THR A 118 10.65 -2.90 -10.20
C THR A 118 10.39 -3.73 -8.95
N LYS A 119 9.69 -3.15 -7.95
CA LYS A 119 9.32 -3.86 -6.71
C LYS A 119 8.35 -5.00 -6.97
N LEU A 120 7.32 -4.78 -7.79
CA LEU A 120 6.31 -5.77 -8.11
C LEU A 120 6.88 -6.94 -8.94
N ILE A 121 7.73 -6.65 -9.94
CA ILE A 121 8.44 -7.67 -10.72
C ILE A 121 9.33 -8.52 -9.81
N ARG A 122 10.06 -7.90 -8.88
CA ARG A 122 10.83 -8.64 -7.89
C ARG A 122 9.94 -9.57 -7.06
N THR A 123 8.77 -9.09 -6.63
CA THR A 123 7.81 -9.93 -5.87
C THR A 123 7.33 -11.11 -6.70
N VAL A 124 6.98 -10.92 -7.98
CA VAL A 124 6.58 -12.00 -8.90
C VAL A 124 7.70 -13.05 -9.02
N LYS A 125 8.95 -12.60 -9.22
CA LYS A 125 10.10 -13.49 -9.31
C LYS A 125 10.33 -14.29 -8.03
N GLN A 126 10.19 -13.65 -6.87
CA GLN A 126 10.34 -14.30 -5.57
C GLN A 126 9.25 -15.35 -5.35
N GLN A 127 7.99 -15.03 -5.69
CA GLN A 127 6.88 -15.97 -5.59
C GLN A 127 7.04 -17.17 -6.52
N ALA A 128 7.41 -16.92 -7.79
CA ALA A 128 7.69 -17.99 -8.75
C ALA A 128 8.86 -18.87 -8.31
N ALA A 129 9.95 -18.28 -7.81
CA ALA A 129 11.09 -19.02 -7.27
C ALA A 129 10.67 -19.89 -6.07
N GLY A 130 9.86 -19.38 -5.16
CA GLY A 130 9.34 -20.16 -4.01
C GLY A 130 8.55 -21.39 -4.46
N ILE A 131 7.63 -21.22 -5.43
CA ILE A 131 6.84 -22.35 -5.97
C ILE A 131 7.75 -23.37 -6.68
N LEU A 132 8.75 -22.93 -7.43
CA LEU A 132 9.67 -23.81 -8.13
C LEU A 132 10.59 -24.58 -7.19
N GLN A 133 10.94 -23.99 -6.05
CA GLN A 133 11.83 -24.59 -5.04
C GLN A 133 11.28 -25.92 -4.51
N ASP A 134 9.97 -26.05 -4.35
CA ASP A 134 9.32 -27.27 -3.85
C ASP A 134 9.57 -28.51 -4.75
N THR A 135 9.94 -28.26 -6.00
CA THR A 135 10.19 -29.28 -7.00
C THR A 135 11.65 -29.36 -7.48
N ASP A 136 12.58 -28.57 -6.90
CA ASP A 136 13.97 -28.53 -7.32
C ASP A 136 14.71 -29.84 -7.05
N TRP A 137 14.31 -30.61 -6.04
CA TRP A 137 14.88 -31.89 -5.75
C TRP A 137 14.74 -32.89 -6.92
N TYR A 138 13.66 -32.79 -7.73
CA TYR A 138 13.52 -33.63 -8.93
C TYR A 138 14.60 -33.30 -9.98
N ILE A 139 14.96 -32.03 -10.10
CA ILE A 139 15.99 -31.57 -11.04
C ILE A 139 17.35 -32.01 -10.56
N THR A 140 17.64 -31.86 -9.26
CA THR A 140 18.88 -32.32 -8.64
C THR A 140 19.03 -33.82 -8.80
N ARG A 141 18.00 -34.62 -8.50
CA ARG A 141 18.00 -36.07 -8.66
C ARG A 141 18.21 -36.51 -10.12
N LYS A 142 17.64 -35.77 -11.07
CA LYS A 142 17.90 -36.03 -12.50
C LYS A 142 19.37 -35.79 -12.85
N ALA A 143 19.96 -34.72 -12.34
CA ALA A 143 21.37 -34.40 -12.61
C ALA A 143 22.34 -35.40 -11.97
N ASP A 144 22.06 -35.84 -10.74
CA ASP A 144 22.93 -36.73 -9.95
C ASP A 144 22.73 -38.20 -10.33
N ALA A 145 21.52 -38.69 -10.44
CA ALA A 145 21.20 -40.13 -10.62
C ALA A 145 20.58 -40.47 -12.00
N GLY A 146 20.43 -39.52 -12.90
CA GLY A 146 19.82 -39.74 -14.21
C GLY A 146 18.31 -40.03 -14.18
N THR A 147 17.66 -39.98 -13.01
CA THR A 147 16.24 -40.29 -12.85
C THR A 147 15.36 -39.26 -13.55
N ALA A 148 14.49 -39.67 -14.45
CA ALA A 148 13.63 -38.76 -15.18
C ALA A 148 12.70 -37.96 -14.24
N VAL A 149 12.50 -36.67 -14.57
CA VAL A 149 11.51 -35.84 -13.89
C VAL A 149 10.11 -36.25 -14.35
N PRO A 150 9.15 -36.44 -13.46
CA PRO A 150 7.76 -36.70 -13.85
C PRO A 150 7.21 -35.63 -14.79
N SER A 151 6.40 -36.03 -15.77
CA SER A 151 5.85 -35.08 -16.74
C SER A 151 4.96 -34.00 -16.08
N SER A 152 4.18 -34.35 -15.05
CA SER A 152 3.39 -33.40 -14.28
C SER A 152 4.25 -32.29 -13.65
N ILE A 153 5.39 -32.64 -13.08
CA ILE A 153 6.34 -31.67 -12.51
C ILE A 153 6.94 -30.77 -13.61
N THR A 154 7.32 -31.37 -14.76
CA THR A 154 7.86 -30.61 -15.87
C THR A 154 6.85 -29.60 -16.41
N THR A 155 5.60 -30.05 -16.59
CA THR A 155 4.47 -29.20 -17.05
C THR A 155 4.18 -28.08 -16.05
N HIS A 156 4.07 -28.42 -14.76
CA HIS A 156 3.85 -27.42 -13.70
C HIS A 156 4.95 -26.35 -13.69
N ARG A 157 6.20 -26.77 -13.70
CA ARG A 157 7.36 -25.84 -13.71
C ARG A 157 7.36 -24.93 -14.94
N ALA A 158 6.96 -25.44 -16.09
CA ALA A 158 6.81 -24.64 -17.31
C ALA A 158 5.67 -23.62 -17.16
N ALA A 159 4.51 -24.04 -16.66
CA ALA A 159 3.37 -23.17 -16.44
C ALA A 159 3.68 -22.03 -15.45
N VAL A 160 4.40 -22.31 -14.35
CA VAL A 160 4.84 -21.27 -13.39
C VAL A 160 5.73 -20.24 -14.07
N ARG A 161 6.72 -20.66 -14.87
CA ARG A 161 7.61 -19.73 -15.58
C ARG A 161 6.88 -18.89 -16.61
N THR A 162 5.99 -19.52 -17.40
CA THR A 162 5.18 -18.82 -18.40
C THR A 162 4.30 -17.77 -17.72
N LYS A 163 3.58 -18.15 -16.66
CA LYS A 163 2.71 -17.22 -15.95
C LYS A 163 3.48 -16.08 -15.27
N ALA A 164 4.65 -16.36 -14.70
CA ALA A 164 5.50 -15.31 -14.13
C ALA A 164 5.95 -14.32 -15.22
N ALA A 165 6.36 -14.79 -16.41
CA ALA A 165 6.75 -13.92 -17.52
C ALA A 165 5.57 -13.07 -18.04
N GLU A 166 4.36 -13.62 -18.09
CA GLU A 166 3.14 -12.87 -18.43
C GLU A 166 2.87 -11.76 -17.41
N GLN A 167 2.98 -12.07 -16.11
CA GLN A 167 2.80 -11.10 -15.04
C GLN A 167 3.86 -9.99 -15.09
N GLU A 168 5.13 -10.33 -15.30
CA GLU A 168 6.21 -9.35 -15.47
C GLU A 168 5.95 -8.43 -16.67
N THR A 169 5.47 -8.99 -17.77
CA THR A 169 5.11 -8.23 -18.98
C THR A 169 3.93 -7.29 -18.72
N ALA A 170 2.86 -7.76 -18.05
CA ALA A 170 1.71 -6.95 -17.71
C ALA A 170 2.09 -5.76 -16.81
N ILE A 171 2.92 -6.01 -15.79
CA ILE A 171 3.44 -4.96 -14.89
C ILE A 171 4.30 -3.94 -15.66
N THR A 172 5.17 -4.43 -16.55
CA THR A 172 6.05 -3.57 -17.36
C THR A 172 5.24 -2.65 -18.28
N ASN A 173 4.17 -3.16 -18.87
CA ASN A 173 3.33 -2.44 -19.83
C ASN A 173 2.29 -1.52 -19.16
N ALA A 174 2.06 -1.62 -17.85
CA ALA A 174 1.14 -0.71 -17.16
C ALA A 174 1.60 0.74 -17.36
N ALA A 175 0.70 1.61 -17.80
CA ALA A 175 1.04 2.98 -18.17
C ALA A 175 1.36 3.87 -16.95
N ASP A 176 0.68 3.60 -15.83
CA ASP A 176 0.74 4.42 -14.62
C ASP A 176 0.40 3.59 -13.37
N THR A 177 0.33 4.25 -12.22
CA THR A 177 -0.01 3.61 -10.95
C THR A 177 -1.45 3.11 -10.87
N PRO A 178 -2.48 3.84 -11.36
CA PRO A 178 -3.83 3.31 -11.48
C PRO A 178 -3.92 2.04 -12.34
N ALA A 179 -3.17 1.95 -13.44
CA ALA A 179 -3.12 0.74 -14.26
C ALA A 179 -2.50 -0.45 -13.51
N LEU A 180 -1.45 -0.20 -12.70
CA LEU A 180 -0.89 -1.22 -11.80
C LEU A 180 -1.90 -1.67 -10.74
N GLU A 181 -2.61 -0.73 -10.11
CA GLU A 181 -3.66 -1.03 -9.14
C GLU A 181 -4.73 -1.94 -9.76
N THR A 182 -5.18 -1.63 -10.98
CA THR A 182 -6.17 -2.44 -11.71
C THR A 182 -5.70 -3.88 -11.90
N LEU A 183 -4.42 -4.12 -12.24
CA LEU A 183 -3.87 -5.47 -12.39
C LEU A 183 -3.97 -6.31 -11.12
N TYR A 184 -3.94 -5.68 -9.96
CA TYR A 184 -3.95 -6.33 -8.65
C TYR A 184 -5.32 -6.33 -7.96
N THR A 185 -6.29 -5.57 -8.49
CA THR A 185 -7.64 -5.49 -7.92
C THR A 185 -8.45 -6.72 -8.27
N TYR A 186 -8.95 -7.41 -7.25
CA TYR A 186 -9.87 -8.52 -7.43
C TYR A 186 -11.25 -8.02 -7.82
N VAL A 187 -11.82 -8.63 -8.84
CA VAL A 187 -13.19 -8.37 -9.31
C VAL A 187 -13.97 -9.68 -9.33
N ASN A 188 -15.27 -9.61 -9.10
CA ASN A 188 -16.13 -10.76 -9.26
C ASN A 188 -16.39 -11.01 -10.74
N THR A 189 -15.98 -12.19 -11.24
CA THR A 189 -16.16 -12.62 -12.63
C THR A 189 -17.29 -13.64 -12.81
N ALA A 190 -17.99 -14.01 -11.71
CA ALA A 190 -19.14 -14.90 -11.79
C ALA A 190 -20.30 -14.27 -12.56
N GLU A 191 -21.11 -15.10 -13.22
CA GLU A 191 -22.37 -14.65 -13.82
C GLU A 191 -23.40 -14.26 -12.73
N GLU A 192 -24.41 -13.48 -13.13
CA GLU A 192 -25.44 -13.03 -12.21
C GLU A 192 -26.23 -14.23 -11.67
N GLY A 193 -26.25 -14.36 -10.33
CA GLY A 193 -26.92 -15.47 -9.64
C GLY A 193 -26.00 -16.61 -9.21
N ASP A 194 -24.75 -16.65 -9.69
CA ASP A 194 -23.76 -17.64 -9.28
C ASP A 194 -22.95 -17.20 -8.06
N PRO A 195 -22.36 -18.16 -7.31
CA PRO A 195 -21.43 -17.82 -6.23
C PRO A 195 -20.28 -16.97 -6.73
N PRO A 196 -19.82 -15.96 -5.93
CA PRO A 196 -18.75 -15.05 -6.35
C PRO A 196 -17.46 -15.77 -6.71
N VAL A 197 -16.92 -15.49 -7.90
CA VAL A 197 -15.58 -15.91 -8.34
C VAL A 197 -14.70 -14.67 -8.40
N MET A 198 -13.76 -14.57 -7.46
CA MET A 198 -12.88 -13.40 -7.33
C MET A 198 -11.59 -13.63 -8.10
N GLU A 199 -11.37 -12.86 -9.14
CA GLU A 199 -10.18 -12.90 -9.97
C GLU A 199 -9.57 -11.51 -10.14
N ARG A 200 -8.28 -11.45 -10.39
CA ARG A 200 -7.58 -10.20 -10.74
C ARG A 200 -6.98 -10.31 -12.14
N PRO A 201 -6.90 -9.21 -12.91
CA PRO A 201 -6.37 -9.22 -14.29
C PRO A 201 -4.95 -9.79 -14.40
N LEU A 202 -4.11 -9.60 -13.37
CA LEU A 202 -2.77 -10.19 -13.32
C LEU A 202 -2.79 -11.71 -13.26
N GLY A 203 -3.86 -12.31 -12.73
CA GLY A 203 -3.98 -13.75 -12.46
C GLY A 203 -3.09 -14.24 -11.34
N GLU A 204 -3.14 -15.54 -11.06
CA GLU A 204 -2.35 -16.20 -10.03
C GLU A 204 -1.30 -17.12 -10.64
N LEU A 205 -0.20 -17.32 -9.91
CA LEU A 205 0.77 -18.34 -10.28
C LEU A 205 0.17 -19.74 -10.03
N PRO A 206 0.38 -20.69 -10.96
CA PRO A 206 -0.16 -22.04 -10.81
C PRO A 206 0.38 -22.73 -9.57
N ARG A 207 -0.46 -23.46 -8.86
CA ARG A 207 -0.07 -24.35 -7.77
C ARG A 207 0.04 -25.78 -8.29
N LEU A 208 0.92 -26.58 -7.69
CA LEU A 208 0.98 -28.01 -7.97
C LEU A 208 -0.25 -28.66 -7.35
N GLU A 209 -1.09 -29.26 -8.17
CA GLU A 209 -2.21 -30.06 -7.68
C GLU A 209 -1.65 -31.36 -7.08
N SER A 210 -2.16 -31.72 -5.90
CA SER A 210 -1.77 -32.92 -5.13
C SER A 210 -2.38 -34.20 -5.67
#